data_6fbad5f80ceb6f305506e71afc686e89
#
_entry.id   6fbad5f80ceb6f305506e71afc686e89
#
_cell.length_a   1.000
_cell.length_b   1.000
_cell.length_c   1.000
_cell.angle_alpha   90.00
_cell.angle_beta   90.00
_cell.angle_gamma   90.00
#
_symmetry.space_group_name_H-M   'P 1'
#
loop_
_entity.id
_entity.type
_entity.pdbx_description
1 polymer ?
#
loop_
_entity_poly.entity_id
_entity_poly.type
_entity_poly.pdbx_seq_one_letter_code
_entity_poly.pdbx_strand_id
1 'polypeptide(L)'
;MTLSTTIKALAAAEHLAVVSDFDGTLSPFATAIYDVEMNQDSLRALDKLAHLPHTTAAVLSGRHLAGLQRVCPLREPVLFGGSHGAESSWEETDLTPAMREHLTAKETEIRAIMERFPGADIEVKPFQRVLHLRALEESDPEAAAQAYE
;
A
#
# COMPACT_ATOMS: atom_id res chain seq x y z
N MET A 1 8.48 30.02 3.08
CA MET A 1 7.05 29.89 3.46
C MET A 1 7.00 29.05 4.72
N THR A 2 6.28 29.47 5.77
CA THR A 2 6.16 28.68 7.01
C THR A 2 5.09 27.60 6.85
N LEU A 3 5.16 26.51 7.62
CA LEU A 3 4.14 25.44 7.63
C LEU A 3 2.73 26.01 7.83
N SER A 4 2.57 26.96 8.78
CA SER A 4 1.29 27.64 9.05
C SER A 4 0.74 28.38 7.82
N THR A 5 1.60 29.06 7.05
CA THR A 5 1.19 29.77 5.83
C THR A 5 0.74 28.80 4.74
N THR A 6 1.45 27.68 4.59
CA THR A 6 1.09 26.63 3.62
C THR A 6 -0.24 25.98 3.97
N ILE A 7 -0.46 25.60 5.23
CA ILE A 7 -1.74 25.00 5.69
C ILE A 7 -2.92 25.97 5.45
N LYS A 8 -2.73 27.26 5.75
CA LYS A 8 -3.78 28.27 5.50
C LYS A 8 -4.12 28.40 4.00
N ALA A 9 -3.11 28.35 3.14
CA ALA A 9 -3.33 28.42 1.70
C ALA A 9 -4.07 27.18 1.18
N LEU A 10 -3.72 25.99 1.67
CA LEU A 10 -4.42 24.73 1.35
C LEU A 10 -5.87 24.75 1.85
N ALA A 11 -6.09 25.21 3.08
CA ALA A 11 -7.44 25.31 3.67
C ALA A 11 -8.34 26.36 2.96
N ALA A 12 -7.78 27.27 2.19
CA ALA A 12 -8.52 28.26 1.39
C ALA A 12 -8.75 27.79 -0.06
N ALA A 13 -8.31 26.60 -0.44
CA ALA A 13 -8.56 26.05 -1.77
C ALA A 13 -10.07 25.75 -1.97
N GLU A 14 -10.56 25.98 -3.18
CA GLU A 14 -11.96 25.69 -3.55
C GLU A 14 -12.26 24.20 -3.43
N HIS A 15 -11.31 23.35 -3.80
CA HIS A 15 -11.34 21.90 -3.60
C HIS A 15 -10.01 21.44 -3.00
N LEU A 16 -10.08 20.62 -1.97
CA LEU A 16 -8.92 20.06 -1.29
C LEU A 16 -8.93 18.52 -1.39
N ALA A 17 -7.83 17.94 -1.83
CA ALA A 17 -7.59 16.51 -1.72
C ALA A 17 -6.46 16.27 -0.71
N VAL A 18 -6.72 15.42 0.28
CA VAL A 18 -5.74 14.99 1.28
C VAL A 18 -5.56 13.49 1.14
N VAL A 19 -4.40 13.08 0.65
CA VAL A 19 -4.04 11.67 0.48
C VAL A 19 -2.94 11.32 1.47
N SER A 20 -3.21 10.36 2.34
CA SER A 20 -2.26 9.87 3.33
C SER A 20 -1.74 8.50 2.94
N ASP A 21 -0.44 8.28 3.05
CA ASP A 21 0.13 6.94 3.09
C ASP A 21 -0.27 6.24 4.40
N PHE A 22 -0.18 4.92 4.41
CA PHE A 22 -0.61 4.10 5.55
C PHE A 22 0.57 3.64 6.42
N ASP A 23 1.46 2.80 5.87
CA ASP A 23 2.57 2.20 6.62
C ASP A 23 3.71 3.20 6.82
N GLY A 24 4.05 3.52 8.05
CA GLY A 24 5.01 4.56 8.41
C GLY A 24 4.41 5.97 8.55
N THR A 25 3.09 6.15 8.27
CA THR A 25 2.40 7.45 8.34
C THR A 25 1.19 7.38 9.29
N LEU A 26 0.15 6.63 8.97
CA LEU A 26 -1.01 6.41 9.83
C LEU A 26 -0.78 5.29 10.87
N SER A 27 0.13 4.40 10.58
CA SER A 27 0.58 3.31 11.43
C SER A 27 2.11 3.24 11.39
N PRO A 28 2.81 2.95 12.50
CA PRO A 28 4.22 2.60 12.45
C PRO A 28 4.42 1.32 11.63
N PHE A 29 5.65 1.10 11.17
CA PHE A 29 6.00 -0.17 10.53
C PHE A 29 5.85 -1.31 11.54
N ALA A 30 5.09 -2.34 11.18
CA ALA A 30 4.87 -3.52 11.99
C ALA A 30 5.50 -4.75 11.33
N THR A 31 6.00 -5.68 12.14
CA THR A 31 6.51 -6.97 11.67
C THR A 31 5.41 -7.92 11.24
N ALA A 32 4.22 -7.80 11.85
CA ALA A 32 3.04 -8.57 11.49
C ALA A 32 2.11 -7.73 10.59
N ILE A 33 1.76 -8.27 9.42
CA ILE A 33 1.04 -7.54 8.36
C ILE A 33 -0.31 -6.98 8.84
N TYR A 34 -1.00 -7.67 9.74
CA TYR A 34 -2.36 -7.32 10.19
C TYR A 34 -2.44 -6.87 11.65
N ASP A 35 -1.32 -6.91 12.39
CA ASP A 35 -1.25 -6.43 13.77
C ASP A 35 -0.57 -5.06 13.78
N VAL A 36 -1.37 -4.04 13.49
CA VAL A 36 -0.89 -2.67 13.34
C VAL A 36 -1.53 -1.76 14.37
N GLU A 37 -0.71 -1.00 15.08
CA GLU A 37 -1.14 0.04 15.99
C GLU A 37 -1.26 1.36 15.23
N MET A 38 -2.46 1.93 15.20
CA MET A 38 -2.73 3.13 14.41
C MET A 38 -2.70 4.40 15.25
N ASN A 39 -2.22 5.48 14.65
CA ASN A 39 -2.28 6.81 15.25
C ASN A 39 -3.72 7.33 15.26
N GLN A 40 -4.33 7.31 16.45
CA GLN A 40 -5.74 7.66 16.63
C GLN A 40 -6.02 9.14 16.32
N ASP A 41 -5.06 10.05 16.53
CA ASP A 41 -5.24 11.47 16.21
C ASP A 41 -5.26 11.69 14.70
N SER A 42 -4.36 11.01 13.97
CA SER A 42 -4.33 11.05 12.50
C SER A 42 -5.59 10.47 11.88
N LEU A 43 -6.10 9.35 12.42
CA LEU A 43 -7.38 8.77 11.97
C LEU A 43 -8.55 9.73 12.15
N ARG A 44 -8.68 10.32 13.35
CA ARG A 44 -9.73 11.31 13.64
C ARG A 44 -9.62 12.55 12.76
N ALA A 45 -8.40 12.99 12.47
CA ALA A 45 -8.18 14.15 11.60
C ALA A 45 -8.60 13.84 10.15
N LEU A 46 -8.23 12.68 9.62
CA LEU A 46 -8.56 12.27 8.26
C LEU A 46 -10.07 12.04 8.09
N ASP A 47 -10.70 11.40 9.07
CA ASP A 47 -12.16 11.22 9.11
C ASP A 47 -12.90 12.58 9.09
N LYS A 48 -12.49 13.53 9.93
CA LYS A 48 -13.07 14.87 9.95
C LYS A 48 -12.88 15.61 8.62
N LEU A 49 -11.70 15.51 8.02
CA LEU A 49 -11.42 16.13 6.72
C LEU A 49 -12.34 15.57 5.63
N ALA A 50 -12.56 14.25 5.62
CA ALA A 50 -13.44 13.60 4.65
C ALA A 50 -14.90 14.09 4.70
N HIS A 51 -15.35 14.59 5.86
CA HIS A 51 -16.71 15.11 6.05
C HIS A 51 -16.83 16.62 5.78
N LEU A 52 -15.74 17.31 5.44
CA LEU A 52 -15.82 18.74 5.08
C LEU A 52 -16.32 18.92 3.63
N PRO A 53 -17.10 19.98 3.37
CA PRO A 53 -17.47 20.34 2.01
C PRO A 53 -16.24 20.54 1.12
N HIS A 54 -16.34 20.12 -0.13
CA HIS A 54 -15.27 20.26 -1.13
C HIS A 54 -13.90 19.67 -0.73
N THR A 55 -13.93 18.68 0.18
CA THR A 55 -12.71 18.01 0.64
C THR A 55 -12.82 16.51 0.37
N THR A 56 -11.83 15.96 -0.30
CA THR A 56 -11.67 14.52 -0.50
C THR A 56 -10.51 14.04 0.38
N ALA A 57 -10.75 13.04 1.21
CA ALA A 57 -9.69 12.38 1.97
C ALA A 57 -9.53 10.94 1.49
N ALA A 58 -8.29 10.50 1.35
CA ALA A 58 -7.96 9.15 0.89
C ALA A 58 -6.76 8.56 1.65
N VAL A 59 -6.72 7.24 1.71
CA VAL A 59 -5.55 6.47 2.14
C VAL A 59 -5.02 5.70 0.94
N LEU A 60 -3.74 5.87 0.63
CA LEU A 60 -3.04 5.16 -0.45
C LEU A 60 -1.94 4.29 0.14
N SER A 61 -1.88 3.01 -0.22
CA SER A 61 -0.94 2.05 0.34
C SER A 61 -0.42 1.03 -0.68
N GLY A 62 0.75 0.47 -0.41
CA GLY A 62 1.26 -0.73 -1.09
C GLY A 62 0.53 -2.02 -0.72
N ARG A 63 -0.26 -2.01 0.36
CA ARG A 63 -1.15 -3.13 0.71
C ARG A 63 -2.20 -3.31 -0.36
N HIS A 64 -2.63 -4.54 -0.64
CA HIS A 64 -3.82 -4.76 -1.47
C HIS A 64 -5.07 -4.19 -0.77
N LEU A 65 -6.06 -3.76 -1.55
CA LEU A 65 -7.22 -3.02 -1.05
C LEU A 65 -7.94 -3.71 0.13
N ALA A 66 -8.24 -5.00 -0.01
CA ALA A 66 -8.91 -5.76 1.05
C ALA A 66 -8.07 -5.86 2.34
N GLY A 67 -6.73 -5.99 2.21
CA GLY A 67 -5.80 -6.00 3.34
C GLY A 67 -5.74 -4.65 4.05
N LEU A 68 -5.73 -3.54 3.27
CA LEU A 68 -5.77 -2.19 3.82
C LEU A 68 -7.07 -1.92 4.57
N GLN A 69 -8.22 -2.26 3.98
CA GLN A 69 -9.54 -2.09 4.59
C GLN A 69 -9.76 -2.96 5.84
N ARG A 70 -9.05 -4.08 5.93
CA ARG A 70 -9.08 -4.95 7.11
C ARG A 70 -8.43 -4.29 8.33
N VAL A 71 -7.33 -3.57 8.14
CA VAL A 71 -6.55 -2.98 9.23
C VAL A 71 -6.91 -1.52 9.50
N CYS A 72 -7.34 -0.76 8.48
CA CYS A 72 -7.74 0.63 8.63
C CYS A 72 -9.23 0.73 9.02
N PRO A 73 -9.56 1.31 10.19
CA PRO A 73 -10.95 1.41 10.66
C PRO A 73 -11.76 2.52 9.99
N LEU A 74 -11.14 3.38 9.18
CA LEU A 74 -11.84 4.44 8.45
C LEU A 74 -12.85 3.83 7.46
N ARG A 75 -13.92 4.59 7.21
CA ARG A 75 -15.01 4.19 6.30
C ARG A 75 -15.36 5.36 5.38
N GLU A 76 -16.28 5.16 4.47
CA GLU A 76 -16.84 6.25 3.67
C GLU A 76 -17.19 7.44 4.55
N PRO A 77 -16.90 8.66 4.08
CA PRO A 77 -16.48 9.05 2.74
C PRO A 77 -14.95 9.03 2.50
N VAL A 78 -14.12 8.44 3.40
CA VAL A 78 -12.69 8.25 3.14
C VAL A 78 -12.51 7.21 2.04
N LEU A 79 -11.73 7.56 1.01
CA LEU A 79 -11.42 6.70 -0.12
C LEU A 79 -10.16 5.86 0.16
N PHE A 80 -10.06 4.70 -0.47
CA PHE A 80 -8.91 3.80 -0.32
C PHE A 80 -8.32 3.44 -1.67
N GLY A 81 -7.00 3.60 -1.81
CA GLY A 81 -6.20 3.06 -2.90
C GLY A 81 -5.26 1.98 -2.39
N GLY A 82 -5.37 0.78 -2.92
CA GLY A 82 -4.51 -0.35 -2.62
C GLY A 82 -3.53 -0.64 -3.75
N SER A 83 -2.55 -1.54 -3.50
CA SER A 83 -1.57 -1.98 -4.50
C SER A 83 -0.89 -0.80 -5.23
N HIS A 84 -0.49 0.23 -4.48
CA HIS A 84 0.09 1.48 -5.01
C HIS A 84 -0.81 2.21 -6.02
N GLY A 85 -2.14 2.11 -5.85
CA GLY A 85 -3.13 2.76 -6.72
C GLY A 85 -3.68 1.85 -7.84
N ALA A 86 -3.24 0.60 -7.93
CA ALA A 86 -3.81 -0.36 -8.88
C ALA A 86 -5.21 -0.85 -8.49
N GLU A 87 -5.61 -0.66 -7.25
CA GLU A 87 -6.94 -0.97 -6.70
C GLU A 87 -7.51 0.26 -6.03
N SER A 88 -8.82 0.49 -6.16
CA SER A 88 -9.50 1.61 -5.51
C SER A 88 -10.85 1.22 -4.93
N SER A 89 -11.29 1.94 -3.89
CA SER A 89 -12.62 1.72 -3.28
C SER A 89 -13.78 2.37 -4.04
N TRP A 90 -13.49 3.19 -5.05
CA TRP A 90 -14.47 3.95 -5.82
C TRP A 90 -14.66 3.46 -7.25
N GLU A 91 -13.78 2.58 -7.73
CA GLU A 91 -13.83 2.01 -9.07
C GLU A 91 -13.33 0.57 -9.03
N GLU A 92 -14.10 -0.33 -9.61
CA GLU A 92 -13.69 -1.73 -9.74
C GLU A 92 -12.66 -1.85 -10.86
N THR A 93 -11.50 -2.39 -10.54
CA THR A 93 -10.41 -2.57 -11.50
C THR A 93 -10.23 -4.05 -11.81
N ASP A 94 -10.52 -4.42 -13.05
CA ASP A 94 -10.33 -5.78 -13.55
C ASP A 94 -9.01 -5.93 -14.31
N LEU A 95 -8.34 -7.05 -14.09
CA LEU A 95 -7.21 -7.44 -14.92
C LEU A 95 -7.68 -7.85 -16.31
N THR A 96 -7.06 -7.29 -17.34
CA THR A 96 -7.23 -7.80 -18.70
C THR A 96 -6.66 -9.22 -18.83
N PRO A 97 -7.08 -10.01 -19.83
CA PRO A 97 -6.49 -11.34 -20.09
C PRO A 97 -4.96 -11.29 -20.23
N ALA A 98 -4.43 -10.31 -20.94
CA ALA A 98 -2.99 -10.14 -21.13
C ALA A 98 -2.26 -9.82 -19.81
N MET A 99 -2.86 -9.02 -18.91
CA MET A 99 -2.28 -8.75 -17.58
C MET A 99 -2.28 -10.02 -16.72
N ARG A 100 -3.34 -10.83 -16.75
CA ARG A 100 -3.39 -12.12 -16.03
C ARG A 100 -2.30 -13.07 -16.51
N GLU A 101 -2.14 -13.19 -17.84
CA GLU A 101 -1.11 -14.03 -18.44
C GLU A 101 0.30 -13.55 -18.03
N HIS A 102 0.55 -12.25 -18.07
CA HIS A 102 1.82 -11.67 -17.63
C HIS A 102 2.11 -11.96 -16.15
N LEU A 103 1.12 -11.77 -15.26
CA LEU A 103 1.28 -12.05 -13.83
C LEU A 103 1.52 -13.55 -13.57
N THR A 104 0.89 -14.44 -14.33
CA THR A 104 1.11 -15.89 -14.24
C THR A 104 2.53 -16.26 -14.69
N ALA A 105 3.02 -15.66 -15.78
CA ALA A 105 4.39 -15.87 -16.23
C ALA A 105 5.40 -15.40 -15.16
N LYS A 106 5.19 -14.19 -14.59
CA LYS A 106 6.06 -13.66 -13.52
C LYS A 106 6.02 -14.51 -12.24
N GLU A 107 4.87 -15.07 -11.88
CA GLU A 107 4.77 -16.00 -10.77
C GLU A 107 5.61 -17.26 -11.01
N THR A 108 5.59 -17.79 -12.23
CA THR A 108 6.41 -18.95 -12.62
C THR A 108 7.91 -18.65 -12.53
N GLU A 109 8.33 -17.48 -13.01
CA GLU A 109 9.73 -17.03 -12.91
C GLU A 109 10.17 -16.91 -11.44
N ILE A 110 9.37 -16.28 -10.58
CA ILE A 110 9.67 -16.14 -9.15
C ILE A 110 9.75 -17.51 -8.46
N ARG A 111 8.84 -18.43 -8.77
CA ARG A 111 8.90 -19.79 -8.20
C ARG A 111 10.16 -20.54 -8.61
N ALA A 112 10.64 -20.36 -9.83
CA ALA A 112 11.92 -20.91 -10.27
C ALA A 112 13.12 -20.30 -9.50
N ILE A 113 13.05 -19.02 -9.13
CA ILE A 113 14.04 -18.39 -8.24
C ILE A 113 14.00 -19.04 -6.85
N MET A 114 12.80 -19.21 -6.28
CA MET A 114 12.64 -19.83 -4.95
C MET A 114 13.19 -21.27 -4.89
N GLU A 115 13.08 -22.04 -5.98
CA GLU A 115 13.68 -23.40 -6.06
C GLU A 115 15.21 -23.35 -6.00
N ARG A 116 15.83 -22.30 -6.54
CA ARG A 116 17.29 -22.11 -6.55
C ARG A 116 17.82 -21.50 -5.25
N PHE A 117 17.00 -20.69 -4.59
CA PHE A 117 17.38 -19.89 -3.42
C PHE A 117 16.43 -20.16 -2.24
N PRO A 118 16.68 -21.22 -1.44
CA PRO A 118 15.90 -21.50 -0.24
C PRO A 118 15.97 -20.32 0.75
N GLY A 119 14.81 -19.81 1.17
CA GLY A 119 14.69 -18.58 1.97
C GLY A 119 14.10 -17.40 1.21
N ALA A 120 14.03 -17.50 -0.13
CA ALA A 120 13.19 -16.61 -0.92
C ALA A 120 11.71 -16.99 -0.79
N ASP A 121 10.81 -16.01 -0.83
CA ASP A 121 9.36 -16.23 -0.75
C ASP A 121 8.62 -15.34 -1.75
N ILE A 122 7.38 -15.71 -2.08
CA ILE A 122 6.53 -14.95 -3.00
C ILE A 122 5.27 -14.47 -2.30
N GLU A 123 4.95 -13.18 -2.45
CA GLU A 123 3.64 -12.64 -2.13
C GLU A 123 2.84 -12.44 -3.41
N VAL A 124 1.70 -13.14 -3.49
CA VAL A 124 0.75 -13.05 -4.60
C VAL A 124 -0.34 -12.06 -4.24
N LYS A 125 -0.35 -10.90 -4.92
CA LYS A 125 -1.40 -9.88 -4.79
C LYS A 125 -2.26 -9.85 -6.05
N PRO A 126 -3.47 -9.25 -6.01
CA PRO A 126 -4.34 -9.17 -7.19
C PRO A 126 -3.64 -8.61 -8.43
N PHE A 127 -2.84 -7.55 -8.29
CA PHE A 127 -2.19 -6.84 -9.39
C PHE A 127 -0.65 -6.94 -9.38
N GLN A 128 -0.07 -7.72 -8.46
CA GLN A 128 1.39 -7.78 -8.28
C GLN A 128 1.85 -9.19 -7.92
N ARG A 129 3.12 -9.46 -8.21
CA ARG A 129 3.90 -10.57 -7.69
C ARG A 129 5.16 -9.98 -7.04
N VAL A 130 5.38 -10.26 -5.77
CA VAL A 130 6.50 -9.68 -5.01
C VAL A 130 7.40 -10.81 -4.56
N LEU A 131 8.67 -10.75 -4.96
CA LEU A 131 9.72 -11.63 -4.46
C LEU A 131 10.27 -11.04 -3.16
N HIS A 132 10.20 -11.78 -2.07
CA HIS A 132 10.77 -11.44 -0.78
C HIS A 132 12.08 -12.17 -0.57
N LEU A 133 13.17 -11.43 -0.41
CA LEU A 133 14.52 -11.98 -0.20
C LEU A 133 15.06 -11.71 1.22
N ARG A 134 14.30 -11.06 2.09
CA ARG A 134 14.79 -10.64 3.41
C ARG A 134 15.32 -11.81 4.26
N ALA A 135 14.60 -12.92 4.31
CA ALA A 135 15.05 -14.10 5.06
C ALA A 135 16.33 -14.72 4.46
N LEU A 136 16.46 -14.64 3.14
CA LEU A 136 17.68 -15.07 2.44
C LEU A 136 18.82 -14.09 2.71
N GLU A 137 18.58 -12.76 2.67
CA GLU A 137 19.59 -11.74 3.02
C GLU A 137 20.15 -11.92 4.44
N GLU A 138 19.27 -12.27 5.41
CA GLU A 138 19.67 -12.50 6.80
C GLU A 138 20.47 -13.79 6.98
N SER A 139 20.26 -14.83 6.15
CA SER A 139 20.92 -16.14 6.25
C SER A 139 22.11 -16.31 5.31
N ASP A 140 22.02 -15.79 4.09
CA ASP A 140 23.04 -15.87 3.03
C ASP A 140 22.98 -14.64 2.11
N PRO A 141 23.71 -13.54 2.49
CA PRO A 141 23.72 -12.30 1.70
C PRO A 141 24.27 -12.47 0.28
N GLU A 142 25.18 -13.43 0.04
CA GLU A 142 25.75 -13.66 -1.29
C GLU A 142 24.72 -14.33 -2.20
N ALA A 143 23.99 -15.32 -1.70
CA ALA A 143 22.88 -15.94 -2.43
C ALA A 143 21.76 -14.92 -2.70
N ALA A 144 21.45 -14.03 -1.76
CA ALA A 144 20.48 -12.98 -1.97
C ALA A 144 20.90 -12.03 -3.12
N ALA A 145 22.16 -11.60 -3.16
CA ALA A 145 22.68 -10.78 -4.24
C ALA A 145 22.55 -11.46 -5.61
N GLN A 146 22.82 -12.78 -5.70
CA GLN A 146 22.65 -13.56 -6.93
C GLN A 146 21.16 -13.72 -7.34
N ALA A 147 20.25 -13.72 -6.39
CA ALA A 147 18.81 -13.82 -6.66
C ALA A 147 18.23 -12.52 -7.25
N TYR A 148 18.92 -11.37 -7.14
CA TYR A 148 18.57 -10.09 -7.75
C TYR A 148 19.02 -9.98 -9.23
N GLU A 149 19.95 -10.82 -9.71
CA GLU A 149 20.46 -10.85 -11.09
C GLU A 149 19.57 -11.69 -12.02
#